data_73667bcad655de3dca7fbb946ba197b8
#
_entry.id   73667bcad655de3dca7fbb946ba197b8
#
_cell.length_a   1.000
_cell.length_b   1.000
_cell.length_c   1.000
_cell.angle_alpha   90.00
_cell.angle_beta   90.00
_cell.angle_gamma   90.00
#
_symmetry.space_group_name_H-M   'P 1'
#
loop_
_entity.id
_entity.type
_entity.pdbx_description
1 polymer ?
#
loop_
_entity_poly.entity_id
_entity_poly.type
_entity_poly.pdbx_seq_one_letter_code
_entity_poly.pdbx_strand_id
1 'polypeptide(L)'
;LETKSGQLAFDLEKQSADLGIKGKFDTGSIGHQWVVNATYYQHDQNDYGVRNVAGAEWITNLYHPVWGNPVRFNAPHISKTASRLNSYGIADTLSFAQDQVQLTLGVRQQNVLSEAFNIVTGSRTSRYDESATTPGAAILFKATAHISLYANYIEGLSQGSTAPYTAANAGEV
;
A
#
# COMPACT_ATOMS: atom_id res chain seq x y z
N LEU A 1 35.14 -14.41 -4.43
CA LEU A 1 34.10 -13.39 -4.37
C LEU A 1 34.50 -12.34 -3.32
N GLU A 2 34.60 -11.09 -3.74
CA GLU A 2 34.77 -9.97 -2.84
C GLU A 2 33.42 -9.60 -2.23
N THR A 3 33.36 -9.44 -0.92
CA THR A 3 32.17 -9.13 -0.16
C THR A 3 32.40 -7.83 0.62
N LYS A 4 31.38 -6.96 0.66
CA LYS A 4 31.43 -5.68 1.36
C LYS A 4 30.34 -5.63 2.43
N SER A 5 30.69 -5.06 3.57
CA SER A 5 29.74 -4.85 4.63
C SER A 5 28.94 -3.56 4.44
N GLY A 6 27.68 -3.61 4.77
CA GLY A 6 26.78 -2.46 4.82
C GLY A 6 25.84 -2.59 6.00
N GLN A 7 25.33 -1.47 6.48
CA GLN A 7 24.29 -1.42 7.50
C GLN A 7 23.12 -0.60 6.97
N LEU A 8 21.91 -1.17 7.04
CA LEU A 8 20.66 -0.48 6.77
C LEU A 8 19.78 -0.67 8.01
N ALA A 9 19.24 0.42 8.51
CA ALA A 9 18.25 0.44 9.57
C ALA A 9 17.15 1.41 9.20
N PHE A 10 15.97 1.25 9.77
CA PHE A 10 14.87 2.18 9.57
C PHE A 10 14.03 2.30 10.84
N ASP A 11 13.50 3.49 11.06
CA ASP A 11 12.42 3.74 12.00
C ASP A 11 11.14 3.89 11.23
N LEU A 12 10.11 3.17 11.66
CA LEU A 12 8.84 3.08 10.97
C LEU A 12 7.70 3.32 11.95
N GLU A 13 6.96 4.39 11.73
CA GLU A 13 5.72 4.66 12.45
C GLU A 13 4.54 4.47 11.51
N LYS A 14 3.56 3.66 11.95
CA LYS A 14 2.32 3.41 11.21
C LYS A 14 1.13 3.64 12.14
N GLN A 15 0.16 4.36 11.62
CA GLN A 15 -1.12 4.58 12.28
C GLN A 15 -2.23 4.23 11.31
N SER A 16 -3.26 3.53 11.79
CA SER A 16 -4.44 3.23 11.00
C SER A 16 -5.70 3.32 11.85
N ALA A 17 -6.76 3.81 11.25
CA ALA A 17 -8.09 3.82 11.83
C ALA A 17 -9.12 3.46 10.77
N ASP A 18 -10.12 2.70 11.15
CA ASP A 18 -11.28 2.37 10.31
C ASP A 18 -12.54 2.59 11.14
N LEU A 19 -13.49 3.33 10.56
CA LEU A 19 -14.80 3.59 11.16
C LEU A 19 -15.87 3.27 10.13
N GLY A 20 -16.89 2.51 10.52
CA GLY A 20 -17.97 2.16 9.61
C GLY A 20 -19.30 1.99 10.31
N ILE A 21 -20.34 2.23 9.54
CA ILE A 21 -21.73 1.97 9.93
C ILE A 21 -22.32 1.06 8.84
N LYS A 22 -23.03 0.04 9.26
CA LYS A 22 -23.75 -0.88 8.37
C LYS A 22 -25.20 -1.05 8.83
N GLY A 23 -26.07 -1.29 7.88
CA GLY A 23 -27.47 -1.53 8.15
C GLY A 23 -28.10 -2.45 7.13
N LYS A 24 -29.34 -2.85 7.41
CA LYS A 24 -30.14 -3.70 6.53
C LYS A 24 -31.55 -3.12 6.44
N PHE A 25 -32.15 -3.24 5.27
CA PHE A 25 -33.57 -2.99 5.03
C PHE A 25 -34.01 -3.80 3.79
N ASP A 26 -35.32 -3.89 3.58
CA ASP A 26 -35.87 -4.58 2.43
C ASP A 26 -36.70 -3.62 1.57
N THR A 27 -36.62 -3.76 0.25
CA THR A 27 -37.47 -3.08 -0.70
C THR A 27 -38.27 -4.12 -1.49
N GLY A 28 -39.46 -4.43 -1.03
CA GLY A 28 -40.26 -5.52 -1.56
C GLY A 28 -39.58 -6.87 -1.33
N SER A 29 -39.21 -7.56 -2.41
CA SER A 29 -38.52 -8.85 -2.36
C SER A 29 -37.00 -8.75 -2.44
N ILE A 30 -36.47 -7.53 -2.43
CA ILE A 30 -35.03 -7.27 -2.51
C ILE A 30 -34.51 -6.92 -1.13
N GLY A 31 -33.58 -7.72 -0.61
CA GLY A 31 -32.84 -7.39 0.60
C GLY A 31 -31.68 -6.45 0.32
N HIS A 32 -31.46 -5.45 1.17
CA HIS A 32 -30.36 -4.50 1.11
C HIS A 32 -29.46 -4.66 2.32
N GLN A 33 -28.16 -4.73 2.10
CA GLN A 33 -27.16 -4.65 3.15
C GLN A 33 -26.15 -3.56 2.79
N TRP A 34 -26.31 -2.39 3.37
CA TRP A 34 -25.46 -1.26 3.09
C TRP A 34 -24.37 -1.07 4.13
N VAL A 35 -23.27 -0.46 3.69
CA VAL A 35 -22.15 -0.05 4.53
C VAL A 35 -21.64 1.31 4.08
N VAL A 36 -21.34 2.17 5.06
CA VAL A 36 -20.57 3.40 4.85
C VAL A 36 -19.36 3.31 5.75
N ASN A 37 -18.17 3.57 5.20
CA ASN A 37 -16.93 3.52 5.97
C ASN A 37 -16.00 4.68 5.65
N ALA A 38 -15.14 5.00 6.61
CA ALA A 38 -14.02 5.91 6.48
C ALA A 38 -12.77 5.21 6.97
N THR A 39 -11.67 5.32 6.22
CA THR A 39 -10.37 4.77 6.60
C THR A 39 -9.31 5.86 6.60
N TYR A 40 -8.40 5.77 7.55
CA TYR A 40 -7.22 6.59 7.66
C TYR A 40 -5.99 5.69 7.81
N TYR A 41 -4.95 5.99 7.06
CA TYR A 41 -3.65 5.34 7.20
C TYR A 41 -2.55 6.38 7.05
N GLN A 42 -1.59 6.33 7.98
CA GLN A 42 -0.36 7.12 7.94
C GLN A 42 0.84 6.20 8.09
N HIS A 43 1.89 6.52 7.36
CA HIS A 43 3.15 5.82 7.37
C HIS A 43 4.29 6.85 7.29
N ASP A 44 5.08 6.95 8.34
CA ASP A 44 6.29 7.78 8.38
C ASP A 44 7.50 6.85 8.51
N GLN A 45 8.49 7.03 7.64
CA GLN A 45 9.69 6.20 7.60
C GLN A 45 10.94 7.07 7.53
N ASN A 46 11.89 6.77 8.40
CA ASN A 46 13.23 7.32 8.37
C ASN A 46 14.21 6.17 8.11
N ASP A 47 15.00 6.29 7.06
CA ASP A 47 16.00 5.30 6.69
C ASP A 47 17.41 5.78 7.12
N TYR A 48 18.16 4.86 7.66
CA TYR A 48 19.55 5.07 8.09
C TYR A 48 20.41 4.02 7.40
N GLY A 49 21.56 4.42 6.89
CA GLY A 49 22.39 3.43 6.26
C GLY A 49 23.69 3.93 5.68
N VAL A 50 24.57 2.98 5.49
CA VAL A 50 25.76 3.14 4.69
C VAL A 50 25.99 1.83 3.93
N ARG A 51 26.37 1.94 2.67
CA ARG A 51 26.71 0.81 1.81
C ARG A 51 28.20 0.83 1.52
N ASN A 52 28.79 -0.37 1.36
CA ASN A 52 30.19 -0.52 0.95
C ASN A 52 31.14 0.24 1.88
N VAL A 53 31.12 -0.11 3.17
CA VAL A 53 32.01 0.52 4.16
C VAL A 53 33.45 0.15 3.86
N ALA A 54 34.29 1.17 3.66
CA ALA A 54 35.71 0.99 3.43
C ALA A 54 36.38 0.32 4.65
N GLY A 55 37.22 -0.68 4.41
CA GLY A 55 37.88 -1.46 5.46
C GLY A 55 37.03 -2.57 6.06
N ALA A 56 35.81 -2.78 5.57
CA ALA A 56 34.93 -3.86 5.99
C ALA A 56 34.67 -4.85 4.81
N GLU A 57 35.70 -5.04 4.01
CA GLU A 57 35.69 -6.00 2.89
C GLU A 57 36.37 -7.31 3.32
N TRP A 58 35.90 -8.43 2.76
CA TRP A 58 36.57 -9.73 2.92
C TRP A 58 36.39 -10.59 1.66
N ILE A 59 37.29 -11.54 1.49
CA ILE A 59 37.19 -12.52 0.39
C ILE A 59 36.54 -13.79 0.92
N THR A 60 35.53 -14.26 0.23
CA THR A 60 34.85 -15.51 0.54
C THR A 60 34.72 -16.43 -0.68
N ASN A 61 34.52 -17.71 -0.44
CA ASN A 61 34.25 -18.70 -1.48
C ASN A 61 32.74 -18.96 -1.57
N LEU A 62 32.20 -19.06 -2.79
CA LEU A 62 30.78 -19.32 -3.00
C LEU A 62 30.32 -20.68 -2.45
N TYR A 63 31.19 -21.70 -2.52
CA TYR A 63 30.86 -23.06 -2.07
C TYR A 63 31.20 -23.33 -0.60
N HIS A 64 32.15 -22.56 -0.05
CA HIS A 64 32.58 -22.64 1.35
C HIS A 64 32.64 -21.20 1.91
N PRO A 65 31.49 -20.59 2.23
CA PRO A 65 31.46 -19.19 2.66
C PRO A 65 32.14 -19.02 4.02
N VAL A 66 33.04 -18.04 4.08
CA VAL A 66 33.62 -17.54 5.32
C VAL A 66 33.04 -16.18 5.59
N TRP A 67 32.55 -15.95 6.78
CA TRP A 67 31.98 -14.67 7.18
C TRP A 67 33.07 -13.77 7.76
N GLY A 68 33.12 -12.52 7.30
CA GLY A 68 33.95 -11.49 7.91
C GLY A 68 33.42 -11.05 9.27
N ASN A 69 34.24 -10.39 10.05
CA ASN A 69 33.81 -9.80 11.31
C ASN A 69 32.81 -8.68 11.04
N PRO A 70 31.63 -8.68 11.69
CA PRO A 70 30.68 -7.60 11.52
C PRO A 70 31.26 -6.30 12.10
N VAL A 71 31.33 -5.26 11.28
CA VAL A 71 31.72 -3.92 11.70
C VAL A 71 30.46 -3.16 12.03
N ARG A 72 30.35 -2.66 13.27
CA ARG A 72 29.27 -1.76 13.67
C ARG A 72 29.74 -0.32 13.45
N PHE A 73 28.92 0.47 12.79
CA PHE A 73 29.14 1.90 12.60
C PHE A 73 27.81 2.63 12.78
N ASN A 74 27.92 3.92 13.10
CA ASN A 74 26.76 4.78 13.24
C ASN A 74 26.22 5.07 11.83
N ALA A 75 25.09 4.47 11.49
CA ALA A 75 24.48 4.63 10.17
C ALA A 75 23.87 6.05 10.07
N PRO A 76 24.29 6.88 9.11
CA PRO A 76 23.71 8.20 8.93
C PRO A 76 22.25 8.09 8.45
N HIS A 77 21.45 9.09 8.77
CA HIS A 77 20.11 9.27 8.21
C HIS A 77 20.23 9.58 6.71
N ILE A 78 19.57 8.80 5.87
CA ILE A 78 19.72 8.87 4.40
C ILE A 78 18.47 9.27 3.67
N SER A 79 17.28 8.96 4.20
CA SER A 79 16.01 9.38 3.60
C SER A 79 14.90 9.49 4.64
N LYS A 80 13.92 10.33 4.34
CA LYS A 80 12.68 10.45 5.10
C LYS A 80 11.52 10.49 4.12
N THR A 81 10.54 9.62 4.36
CA THR A 81 9.29 9.58 3.60
C THR A 81 8.09 9.63 4.53
N ALA A 82 7.01 10.25 4.07
CA ALA A 82 5.73 10.28 4.76
C ALA A 82 4.61 9.99 3.77
N SER A 83 3.68 9.12 4.14
CA SER A 83 2.52 8.79 3.32
C SER A 83 1.25 8.84 4.15
N ARG A 84 0.18 9.37 3.57
CA ARG A 84 -1.16 9.41 4.17
C ARG A 84 -2.17 8.96 3.14
N LEU A 85 -3.04 8.05 3.55
CA LEU A 85 -4.12 7.56 2.73
C LEU A 85 -5.43 7.73 3.51
N ASN A 86 -6.36 8.46 2.92
CA ASN A 86 -7.70 8.63 3.44
C ASN A 86 -8.69 8.09 2.43
N SER A 87 -9.74 7.41 2.88
CA SER A 87 -10.80 7.04 1.98
C SER A 87 -12.17 7.05 2.67
N TYR A 88 -13.20 7.31 1.87
CA TYR A 88 -14.60 7.22 2.27
C TYR A 88 -15.31 6.35 1.24
N GLY A 89 -16.09 5.39 1.71
CA GLY A 89 -16.78 4.45 0.84
C GLY A 89 -18.22 4.23 1.25
N ILE A 90 -19.04 3.95 0.26
CA ILE A 90 -20.39 3.44 0.42
C ILE A 90 -20.57 2.23 -0.50
N ALA A 91 -21.20 1.20 0.00
CA ALA A 91 -21.60 0.06 -0.80
C ALA A 91 -22.96 -0.48 -0.34
N ASP A 92 -23.69 -1.08 -1.27
CA ASP A 92 -24.92 -1.82 -1.01
C ASP A 92 -24.84 -3.20 -1.64
N THR A 93 -25.20 -4.21 -0.89
CA THR A 93 -25.37 -5.58 -1.38
C THR A 93 -26.86 -5.88 -1.49
N LEU A 94 -27.31 -6.02 -2.71
CA LEU A 94 -28.66 -6.38 -3.10
C LEU A 94 -28.81 -7.90 -3.10
N SER A 95 -29.77 -8.44 -2.38
CA SER A 95 -30.07 -9.86 -2.33
C SER A 95 -31.38 -10.16 -3.04
N PHE A 96 -31.36 -11.11 -3.96
CA PHE A 96 -32.49 -11.54 -4.80
C PHE A 96 -32.75 -13.03 -4.64
N ALA A 97 -33.95 -13.48 -4.97
CA ALA A 97 -34.34 -14.89 -5.01
C ALA A 97 -33.94 -15.65 -3.73
N GLN A 98 -34.32 -15.13 -2.57
CA GLN A 98 -34.00 -15.73 -1.26
C GLN A 98 -32.47 -15.90 -1.04
N ASP A 99 -31.71 -14.84 -1.32
CA ASP A 99 -30.23 -14.80 -1.24
C ASP A 99 -29.50 -15.70 -2.23
N GLN A 100 -30.16 -16.21 -3.24
CA GLN A 100 -29.53 -17.02 -4.28
C GLN A 100 -28.60 -16.17 -5.18
N VAL A 101 -28.99 -14.91 -5.45
CA VAL A 101 -28.19 -13.96 -6.20
C VAL A 101 -27.90 -12.76 -5.29
N GLN A 102 -26.65 -12.37 -5.20
CA GLN A 102 -26.23 -11.17 -4.49
C GLN A 102 -25.40 -10.28 -5.43
N LEU A 103 -25.76 -9.00 -5.51
CA LEU A 103 -25.07 -7.98 -6.29
C LEU A 103 -24.60 -6.89 -5.35
N THR A 104 -23.29 -6.72 -5.22
CA THR A 104 -22.70 -5.63 -4.46
C THR A 104 -22.26 -4.53 -5.41
N LEU A 105 -22.69 -3.31 -5.13
CA LEU A 105 -22.26 -2.10 -5.84
C LEU A 105 -21.72 -1.11 -4.82
N GLY A 106 -20.59 -0.49 -5.13
CA GLY A 106 -19.97 0.47 -4.23
C GLY A 106 -19.16 1.52 -4.97
N VAL A 107 -18.90 2.59 -4.26
CA VAL A 107 -18.02 3.67 -4.70
C VAL A 107 -17.17 4.13 -3.53
N ARG A 108 -15.91 4.45 -3.82
CA ARG A 108 -14.96 4.94 -2.82
C ARG A 108 -14.24 6.17 -3.35
N GLN A 109 -14.20 7.22 -2.56
CA GLN A 109 -13.29 8.35 -2.74
C GLN A 109 -11.99 8.05 -2.00
N GLN A 110 -10.87 8.11 -2.70
CA GLN A 110 -9.54 7.86 -2.16
C GLN A 110 -8.66 9.10 -2.33
N ASN A 111 -7.88 9.43 -1.31
CA ASN A 111 -6.88 10.48 -1.35
C ASN A 111 -5.55 9.87 -0.92
N VAL A 112 -4.51 10.05 -1.72
CA VAL A 112 -3.16 9.55 -1.49
C VAL A 112 -2.20 10.72 -1.49
N LEU A 113 -1.55 10.97 -0.37
CA LEU A 113 -0.45 11.91 -0.22
C LEU A 113 0.82 11.12 0.08
N SER A 114 1.86 11.30 -0.73
CA SER A 114 3.18 10.75 -0.49
C SER A 114 4.24 11.83 -0.67
N GLU A 115 5.11 11.97 0.31
CA GLU A 115 6.13 13.03 0.35
C GLU A 115 7.50 12.44 0.69
N ALA A 116 8.55 12.98 0.07
CA ALA A 116 9.92 12.70 0.46
C ALA A 116 10.65 13.99 0.84
N PHE A 117 11.60 13.88 1.74
CA PHE A 117 12.30 15.02 2.31
C PHE A 117 13.81 14.84 2.25
N ASN A 118 14.51 15.96 2.01
CA ASN A 118 15.94 16.03 2.17
C ASN A 118 16.26 16.05 3.68
N ILE A 119 17.11 15.15 4.13
CA ILE A 119 17.43 14.97 5.54
C ILE A 119 18.29 16.08 6.13
N VAL A 120 19.04 16.80 5.29
CA VAL A 120 19.97 17.87 5.74
C VAL A 120 19.24 19.20 5.88
N THR A 121 18.44 19.53 4.86
CA THR A 121 17.73 20.82 4.81
C THR A 121 16.32 20.77 5.36
N GLY A 122 15.74 19.57 5.52
CA GLY A 122 14.34 19.37 5.88
C GLY A 122 13.36 19.75 4.75
N SER A 123 13.86 20.19 3.61
CA SER A 123 13.02 20.57 2.48
C SER A 123 12.39 19.37 1.80
N ARG A 124 11.14 19.52 1.35
CA ARG A 124 10.44 18.49 0.58
C ARG A 124 11.05 18.36 -0.81
N THR A 125 11.44 17.15 -1.19
CA THR A 125 12.06 16.82 -2.48
C THR A 125 11.08 16.28 -3.49
N SER A 126 10.02 15.61 -3.03
CA SER A 126 8.93 15.17 -3.91
C SER A 126 7.59 15.21 -3.18
N ARG A 127 6.51 15.34 -3.96
CA ARG A 127 5.13 15.25 -3.49
C ARG A 127 4.28 14.61 -4.57
N TYR A 128 3.55 13.60 -4.20
CA TYR A 128 2.43 13.03 -4.92
C TYR A 128 1.18 13.29 -4.08
N ASP A 129 0.17 13.91 -4.65
CA ASP A 129 -1.05 14.32 -3.94
C ASP A 129 -2.22 14.19 -4.91
N GLU A 130 -2.83 13.01 -4.92
CA GLU A 130 -3.86 12.67 -5.89
C GLU A 130 -5.09 12.11 -5.21
N SER A 131 -6.22 12.29 -5.87
CA SER A 131 -7.50 11.76 -5.43
C SER A 131 -8.26 11.12 -6.59
N ALA A 132 -8.98 10.05 -6.31
CA ALA A 132 -9.83 9.39 -7.29
C ALA A 132 -11.09 8.84 -6.65
N THR A 133 -12.17 8.88 -7.44
CA THR A 133 -13.40 8.16 -7.13
C THR A 133 -13.39 6.84 -7.90
N THR A 134 -13.36 5.73 -7.17
CA THR A 134 -13.21 4.39 -7.73
C THR A 134 -14.46 3.55 -7.50
N PRO A 135 -15.05 2.97 -8.56
CA PRO A 135 -16.17 2.06 -8.44
C PRO A 135 -15.72 0.65 -8.05
N GLY A 136 -16.65 -0.08 -7.44
CA GLY A 136 -16.52 -1.50 -7.17
C GLY A 136 -17.84 -2.21 -7.42
N ALA A 137 -17.78 -3.38 -8.02
CA ALA A 137 -18.95 -4.24 -8.25
C ALA A 137 -18.58 -5.70 -8.00
N ALA A 138 -19.49 -6.46 -7.41
CA ALA A 138 -19.32 -7.90 -7.25
C ALA A 138 -20.66 -8.60 -7.40
N ILE A 139 -20.64 -9.80 -7.95
CA ILE A 139 -21.80 -10.67 -8.06
C ILE A 139 -21.48 -12.05 -7.47
N LEU A 140 -22.39 -12.58 -6.71
CA LEU A 140 -22.38 -13.95 -6.19
C LEU A 140 -23.66 -14.66 -6.62
N PHE A 141 -23.52 -15.84 -7.19
CA PHE A 141 -24.63 -16.73 -7.57
C PHE A 141 -24.44 -18.10 -6.91
N LYS A 142 -25.37 -18.47 -6.02
CA LYS A 142 -25.42 -19.80 -5.40
C LYS A 142 -26.12 -20.78 -6.35
N ALA A 143 -25.34 -21.46 -7.20
CA ALA A 143 -25.88 -22.39 -8.20
C ALA A 143 -26.51 -23.62 -7.57
N THR A 144 -25.95 -24.12 -6.48
CA THR A 144 -26.49 -25.22 -5.65
C THR A 144 -26.18 -24.95 -4.18
N ALA A 145 -26.65 -25.82 -3.26
CA ALA A 145 -26.31 -25.74 -1.84
C ALA A 145 -24.79 -25.87 -1.56
N HIS A 146 -24.02 -26.39 -2.50
CA HIS A 146 -22.58 -26.64 -2.35
C HIS A 146 -21.68 -25.88 -3.33
N ILE A 147 -22.27 -25.20 -4.33
CA ILE A 147 -21.52 -24.50 -5.39
C ILE A 147 -22.00 -23.08 -5.50
N SER A 148 -21.07 -22.15 -5.37
CA SER A 148 -21.29 -20.72 -5.63
C SER A 148 -20.30 -20.22 -6.68
N LEU A 149 -20.77 -19.39 -7.60
CA LEU A 149 -19.98 -18.68 -8.59
C LEU A 149 -19.91 -17.21 -8.19
N TYR A 150 -18.74 -16.60 -8.36
CA TYR A 150 -18.59 -15.18 -8.07
C TYR A 150 -17.68 -14.50 -9.10
N ALA A 151 -17.91 -13.20 -9.29
CA ALA A 151 -17.04 -12.31 -10.03
C ALA A 151 -17.01 -10.96 -9.33
N ASN A 152 -15.86 -10.25 -9.43
CA ASN A 152 -15.72 -8.90 -8.90
C ASN A 152 -14.90 -8.02 -9.83
N TYR A 153 -15.16 -6.72 -9.75
CA TYR A 153 -14.42 -5.65 -10.39
C TYR A 153 -14.18 -4.55 -9.36
N ILE A 154 -12.94 -4.15 -9.18
CA ILE A 154 -12.55 -3.12 -8.20
C ILE A 154 -11.47 -2.27 -8.84
N GLU A 155 -11.63 -0.97 -8.75
CA GLU A 155 -10.60 0.01 -9.08
C GLU A 155 -9.96 0.56 -7.80
N GLY A 156 -8.70 0.97 -7.90
CA GLY A 156 -7.95 1.56 -6.79
C GLY A 156 -6.95 2.60 -7.28
N LEU A 157 -6.75 3.65 -6.47
CA LEU A 157 -5.71 4.64 -6.69
C LEU A 157 -4.41 4.15 -6.05
N SER A 158 -3.34 4.11 -6.84
CA SER A 158 -1.99 3.87 -6.34
C SER A 158 -1.00 4.85 -7.00
N GLN A 159 0.03 5.22 -6.25
CA GLN A 159 1.12 6.01 -6.82
C GLN A 159 1.84 5.18 -7.89
N GLY A 160 1.97 5.74 -9.10
CA GLY A 160 2.80 5.18 -10.16
C GLY A 160 4.30 5.25 -9.81
N SER A 161 5.11 4.47 -10.53
CA SER A 161 6.56 4.56 -10.41
C SER A 161 7.07 5.67 -11.33
N THR A 162 7.86 6.60 -10.79
CA THR A 162 8.52 7.61 -11.62
C THR A 162 9.62 6.97 -12.47
N ALA A 163 9.66 7.29 -13.75
CA ALA A 163 10.67 6.78 -14.67
C ALA A 163 12.08 7.21 -14.22
N PRO A 164 13.06 6.28 -14.18
CA PRO A 164 14.41 6.57 -13.74
C PRO A 164 15.10 7.57 -14.68
N TYR A 165 16.05 8.32 -14.17
CA TYR A 165 16.80 9.36 -14.94
C TYR A 165 17.51 8.84 -16.18
N THR A 166 17.71 7.51 -16.30
CA THR A 166 18.31 6.85 -17.45
C THR A 166 17.30 6.49 -18.55
N ALA A 167 16.02 6.64 -18.30
CA ALA A 167 14.98 6.36 -19.29
C ALA A 167 14.70 7.55 -20.19
N ALA A 168 14.21 7.30 -21.41
CA ALA A 168 13.87 8.35 -22.38
C ALA A 168 12.76 9.28 -21.89
N ASN A 169 11.90 8.80 -20.98
CA ASN A 169 10.82 9.54 -20.33
C ASN A 169 11.15 9.82 -18.84
N ALA A 170 12.40 10.12 -18.51
CA ALA A 170 12.85 10.36 -17.15
C ALA A 170 11.99 11.40 -16.42
N GLY A 171 11.52 11.06 -15.23
CA GLY A 171 10.68 11.92 -14.39
C GLY A 171 9.18 11.84 -14.66
N GLU A 172 8.72 11.11 -15.68
CA GLU A 172 7.30 10.83 -15.90
C GLU A 172 6.80 9.70 -14.98
N VAL A 173 5.52 9.77 -14.59
CA VAL A 173 4.83 8.78 -13.75
C VAL A 173 3.89 7.94 -14.60
#